data_b6a38f2a6261d9be992cf697bd7ddc9d
#
_entry.id   b6a38f2a6261d9be992cf697bd7ddc9d
#
_cell.length_a   1.000
_cell.length_b   1.000
_cell.length_c   1.000
_cell.angle_alpha   90.00
_cell.angle_beta   90.00
_cell.angle_gamma   90.00
#
_symmetry.space_group_name_H-M   'P 1'
#
loop_
_entity.id
_entity.type
_entity.pdbx_description
1 polymer ?
#
loop_
_entity_poly.entity_id
_entity_poly.type
_entity_poly.pdbx_seq_one_letter_code
_entity_poly.pdbx_strand_id
1 'polypeptide(L)'
;MKAINRIVTMIGIASLAAVSCNAPKEESTDGFRYLLDEFADLKVIRYTVPGWEELSLQQKEYVYHLAEAAKWGRDIYCDQNCAGNLALRKVLETIITEYDGDRKCEDYKNFEVYAKRVFFSNGVHHHYAEDKFFPACSKEYFASLMAATGTSNEAVLNFVYDRGNGLQRRSTSSTGDIVKLSAVNYYEGVSRQKVEQ
;
A
#
# COMPACT_ATOMS: atom_id res chain seq x y z
N MET A 1 -19.56 -46.32 61.33
CA MET A 1 -18.29 -45.72 61.42
C MET A 1 -18.00 -45.08 60.07
N LYS A 2 -17.80 -43.80 60.05
CA LYS A 2 -18.06 -42.90 58.91
C LYS A 2 -16.80 -42.76 58.03
N ALA A 3 -16.94 -43.09 56.74
CA ALA A 3 -15.95 -42.79 55.71
C ALA A 3 -16.16 -41.39 55.19
N ILE A 4 -15.14 -40.55 55.21
CA ILE A 4 -15.15 -39.18 54.67
C ILE A 4 -14.55 -39.25 53.27
N ASN A 5 -15.40 -39.02 52.29
CA ASN A 5 -14.98 -38.81 50.89
C ASN A 5 -14.34 -37.43 50.76
N ARG A 6 -13.06 -37.38 50.40
CA ARG A 6 -12.42 -36.16 49.92
C ARG A 6 -12.46 -36.10 48.39
N ILE A 7 -13.29 -35.22 47.92
CA ILE A 7 -13.30 -34.84 46.49
C ILE A 7 -12.14 -33.87 46.29
N VAL A 8 -11.13 -34.29 45.54
CA VAL A 8 -10.05 -33.41 45.08
C VAL A 8 -10.49 -32.83 43.75
N THR A 9 -10.86 -31.57 43.80
CA THR A 9 -11.15 -30.78 42.59
C THR A 9 -9.82 -30.36 41.94
N MET A 10 -9.44 -31.03 40.86
CA MET A 10 -8.33 -30.55 40.02
C MET A 10 -8.81 -29.37 39.18
N ILE A 11 -8.37 -28.18 39.51
CA ILE A 11 -8.47 -26.99 38.64
C ILE A 11 -7.36 -27.09 37.61
N GLY A 12 -7.72 -27.52 36.41
CA GLY A 12 -6.82 -27.48 35.26
C GLY A 12 -6.65 -26.04 34.78
N ILE A 13 -5.51 -25.44 35.03
CA ILE A 13 -5.09 -24.17 34.44
C ILE A 13 -4.69 -24.49 32.99
N ALA A 14 -5.60 -24.22 32.05
CA ALA A 14 -5.28 -24.21 30.63
C ALA A 14 -4.45 -22.94 30.35
N SER A 15 -3.13 -23.07 30.34
CA SER A 15 -2.24 -22.04 29.82
C SER A 15 -2.41 -21.98 28.30
N LEU A 16 -3.15 -20.98 27.81
CA LEU A 16 -3.10 -20.59 26.40
C LEU A 16 -1.67 -20.07 26.13
N ALA A 17 -0.83 -20.94 25.61
CA ALA A 17 0.40 -20.52 24.97
C ALA A 17 -0.03 -19.76 23.70
N ALA A 18 0.06 -18.43 23.74
CA ALA A 18 0.02 -17.59 22.53
C ALA A 18 1.24 -18.01 21.68
N VAL A 19 1.00 -18.86 20.71
CA VAL A 19 1.98 -19.14 19.66
C VAL A 19 2.05 -17.88 18.83
N SER A 20 2.99 -17.00 19.17
CA SER A 20 3.45 -15.95 18.27
C SER A 20 4.05 -16.66 17.07
N CYS A 21 3.30 -16.69 15.97
CA CYS A 21 3.82 -17.10 14.67
C CYS A 21 4.86 -16.07 14.23
N ASN A 22 6.07 -16.17 14.76
CA ASN A 22 7.24 -15.65 14.07
C ASN A 22 7.40 -16.54 12.84
N ALA A 23 6.93 -16.07 11.70
CA ALA A 23 7.27 -16.69 10.44
C ALA A 23 8.81 -16.77 10.37
N PRO A 24 9.40 -17.94 10.06
CA PRO A 24 10.84 -18.06 9.97
C PRO A 24 11.32 -17.05 8.94
N LYS A 25 12.24 -16.16 9.33
CA LYS A 25 13.02 -15.38 8.38
C LYS A 25 13.79 -16.40 7.55
N GLU A 26 13.35 -16.62 6.32
CA GLU A 26 14.11 -17.39 5.36
C GLU A 26 15.41 -16.62 5.07
N GLU A 27 16.42 -16.86 5.87
CA GLU A 27 17.80 -16.53 5.54
C GLU A 27 18.26 -17.57 4.52
N SER A 28 18.55 -17.14 3.32
CA SER A 28 19.21 -17.96 2.33
C SER A 28 20.59 -18.37 2.87
N THR A 29 21.05 -19.57 2.54
CA THR A 29 22.36 -20.11 2.96
C THR A 29 23.56 -19.28 2.49
N ASP A 30 23.34 -18.33 1.57
CA ASP A 30 24.35 -17.41 1.02
C ASP A 30 24.30 -15.99 1.63
N GLY A 31 23.46 -15.74 2.65
CA GLY A 31 23.31 -14.43 3.29
C GLY A 31 22.50 -13.41 2.46
N PHE A 32 21.95 -13.79 1.30
CA PHE A 32 21.11 -12.89 0.52
C PHE A 32 19.71 -12.77 1.12
N ARG A 33 19.33 -11.55 1.51
CA ARG A 33 18.02 -11.27 2.08
C ARG A 33 17.00 -11.04 0.96
N TYR A 34 16.15 -12.02 0.70
CA TYR A 34 15.08 -11.93 -0.31
C TYR A 34 13.93 -11.01 0.15
N LEU A 35 13.41 -11.20 1.36
CA LEU A 35 12.32 -10.40 1.91
C LEU A 35 12.84 -9.07 2.46
N LEU A 36 12.42 -7.95 1.87
CA LEU A 36 12.80 -6.60 2.31
C LEU A 36 11.80 -6.02 3.30
N ASP A 37 10.50 -6.16 3.02
CA ASP A 37 9.41 -5.62 3.84
C ASP A 37 8.15 -6.47 3.69
N GLU A 38 7.28 -6.44 4.68
CA GLU A 38 5.97 -7.08 4.67
C GLU A 38 4.96 -6.15 5.34
N PHE A 39 3.87 -5.82 4.65
CA PHE A 39 2.82 -4.96 5.16
C PHE A 39 1.49 -5.30 4.52
N ALA A 40 0.41 -5.24 5.28
CA ALA A 40 -0.93 -5.66 4.86
C ALA A 40 -0.88 -7.07 4.25
N ASP A 41 -1.32 -7.22 3.01
CA ASP A 41 -1.32 -8.45 2.21
C ASP A 41 -0.15 -8.55 1.22
N LEU A 42 0.89 -7.72 1.38
CA LEU A 42 1.98 -7.57 0.44
C LEU A 42 3.34 -7.97 1.04
N LYS A 43 4.15 -8.61 0.23
CA LYS A 43 5.56 -8.87 0.51
C LYS A 43 6.43 -8.19 -0.55
N VAL A 44 7.38 -7.38 -0.09
CA VAL A 44 8.38 -6.76 -0.96
C VAL A 44 9.60 -7.66 -0.99
N ILE A 45 9.83 -8.29 -2.14
CA ILE A 45 10.96 -9.20 -2.35
C ILE A 45 11.91 -8.64 -3.39
N ARG A 46 13.17 -9.00 -3.27
CA ARG A 46 14.19 -8.71 -4.29
C ARG A 46 14.75 -10.01 -4.85
N TYR A 47 15.28 -9.92 -6.04
CA TYR A 47 15.89 -11.04 -6.73
C TYR A 47 17.37 -10.78 -6.98
N THR A 48 18.16 -11.83 -7.02
CA THR A 48 19.47 -11.81 -7.70
C THR A 48 19.24 -11.81 -9.21
N VAL A 49 20.19 -11.24 -9.94
CA VAL A 49 20.16 -11.23 -11.40
C VAL A 49 21.31 -12.09 -11.89
N PRO A 50 21.07 -13.40 -12.14
CA PRO A 50 22.13 -14.29 -12.67
C PRO A 50 22.70 -13.73 -13.97
N GLY A 51 24.02 -13.82 -14.14
CA GLY A 51 24.70 -13.28 -15.31
C GLY A 51 25.01 -11.78 -15.25
N TRP A 52 24.60 -11.06 -14.19
CA TRP A 52 24.93 -9.65 -14.03
C TRP A 52 26.44 -9.38 -14.06
N GLU A 53 27.22 -10.24 -13.43
CA GLU A 53 28.68 -10.09 -13.36
C GLU A 53 29.39 -10.33 -14.71
N GLU A 54 28.73 -11.03 -15.63
CA GLU A 54 29.22 -11.30 -16.98
C GLU A 54 29.08 -10.08 -17.93
N LEU A 55 28.23 -9.12 -17.56
CA LEU A 55 28.03 -7.91 -18.35
C LEU A 55 29.26 -7.02 -18.32
N SER A 56 29.61 -6.45 -19.48
CA SER A 56 30.63 -5.40 -19.57
C SER A 56 30.22 -4.15 -18.79
N LEU A 57 31.19 -3.29 -18.42
CA LEU A 57 30.89 -2.04 -17.76
C LEU A 57 29.92 -1.17 -18.56
N GLN A 58 30.11 -1.08 -19.88
CA GLN A 58 29.23 -0.31 -20.77
C GLN A 58 27.77 -0.84 -20.75
N GLN A 59 27.59 -2.15 -20.70
CA GLN A 59 26.24 -2.74 -20.57
C GLN A 59 25.63 -2.45 -19.21
N LYS A 60 26.40 -2.52 -18.12
CA LYS A 60 25.94 -2.17 -16.78
C LYS A 60 25.53 -0.69 -16.70
N GLU A 61 26.34 0.22 -17.25
CA GLU A 61 26.03 1.66 -17.34
C GLU A 61 24.74 1.91 -18.16
N TYR A 62 24.58 1.22 -19.29
CA TYR A 62 23.37 1.31 -20.11
C TYR A 62 22.11 0.90 -19.35
N VAL A 63 22.15 -0.24 -18.64
CA VAL A 63 21.03 -0.70 -17.80
C VAL A 63 20.75 0.29 -16.67
N TYR A 64 21.79 0.84 -16.04
CA TYR A 64 21.64 1.87 -15.02
C TYR A 64 20.88 3.10 -15.55
N HIS A 65 21.30 3.65 -16.68
CA HIS A 65 20.64 4.80 -17.27
C HIS A 65 19.19 4.51 -17.71
N LEU A 66 18.90 3.31 -18.21
CA LEU A 66 17.54 2.90 -18.52
C LEU A 66 16.67 2.82 -17.24
N ALA A 67 17.22 2.28 -16.16
CA ALA A 67 16.53 2.21 -14.87
C ALA A 67 16.24 3.61 -14.30
N GLU A 68 17.21 4.52 -14.40
CA GLU A 68 17.01 5.93 -14.01
C GLU A 68 15.93 6.60 -14.86
N ALA A 69 15.97 6.43 -16.18
CA ALA A 69 14.94 6.97 -17.07
C ALA A 69 13.53 6.43 -16.75
N ALA A 70 13.41 5.14 -16.44
CA ALA A 70 12.13 4.51 -16.09
C ALA A 70 11.49 5.13 -14.83
N LYS A 71 12.29 5.63 -13.89
CA LYS A 71 11.76 6.30 -12.69
C LYS A 71 10.94 7.56 -13.02
N TRP A 72 11.28 8.27 -14.08
CA TRP A 72 10.56 9.48 -14.51
C TRP A 72 9.17 9.18 -15.10
N GLY A 73 8.96 7.97 -15.64
CA GLY A 73 7.65 7.50 -16.11
C GLY A 73 6.65 7.20 -15.00
N ARG A 74 7.09 7.10 -13.76
CA ARG A 74 6.26 6.72 -12.62
C ARG A 74 5.12 7.69 -12.34
N ASP A 75 5.36 8.99 -12.48
CA ASP A 75 4.34 10.02 -12.23
C ASP A 75 3.22 9.95 -13.27
N ILE A 76 3.53 9.63 -14.52
CA ILE A 76 2.56 9.40 -15.59
C ILE A 76 1.65 8.23 -15.21
N TYR A 77 2.24 7.11 -14.77
CA TYR A 77 1.49 5.93 -14.33
C TYR A 77 0.55 6.23 -13.16
N CYS A 78 1.08 6.97 -12.17
CA CYS A 78 0.33 7.36 -10.98
C CYS A 78 -0.89 8.22 -11.34
N ASP A 79 -0.70 9.21 -12.21
CA ASP A 79 -1.76 10.11 -12.68
C ASP A 79 -2.80 9.37 -13.54
N GLN A 80 -2.35 8.50 -14.46
CA GLN A 80 -3.27 7.73 -15.31
C GLN A 80 -4.13 6.73 -14.53
N ASN A 81 -3.64 6.20 -13.42
CA ASN A 81 -4.43 5.30 -12.57
C ASN A 81 -5.61 6.01 -11.90
N CYS A 82 -5.46 7.27 -11.53
CA CYS A 82 -6.53 8.14 -11.05
C CYS A 82 -6.01 9.58 -10.89
N ALA A 83 -6.74 10.56 -11.35
CA ALA A 83 -6.34 11.98 -11.35
C ALA A 83 -5.90 12.55 -9.98
N GLY A 84 -6.44 12.03 -8.87
CA GLY A 84 -6.06 12.46 -7.51
C GLY A 84 -4.75 11.86 -6.98
N ASN A 85 -4.24 10.80 -7.62
CA ASN A 85 -3.12 10.03 -7.11
C ASN A 85 -1.81 10.82 -6.99
N LEU A 86 -1.49 11.64 -7.99
CA LEU A 86 -0.23 12.38 -8.02
C LEU A 86 -0.16 13.43 -6.90
N ALA A 87 -1.26 14.13 -6.66
CA ALA A 87 -1.36 15.08 -5.55
C ALA A 87 -1.25 14.39 -4.19
N LEU A 88 -1.96 13.28 -4.02
CA LEU A 88 -1.86 12.45 -2.81
C LEU A 88 -0.44 11.94 -2.59
N ARG A 89 0.21 11.43 -3.63
CA ARG A 89 1.56 10.90 -3.52
C ARG A 89 2.55 11.93 -2.98
N LYS A 90 2.51 13.16 -3.48
CA LYS A 90 3.35 14.26 -2.97
C LYS A 90 3.12 14.53 -1.48
N VAL A 91 1.86 14.52 -1.05
CA VAL A 91 1.50 14.65 0.37
C VAL A 91 2.08 13.49 1.19
N LEU A 92 1.90 12.25 0.75
CA LEU A 92 2.42 11.07 1.44
C LEU A 92 3.95 11.08 1.53
N GLU A 93 4.65 11.42 0.43
CA GLU A 93 6.11 11.53 0.39
C GLU A 93 6.60 12.57 1.41
N THR A 94 5.98 13.74 1.48
CA THR A 94 6.35 14.78 2.44
C THR A 94 6.10 14.33 3.88
N ILE A 95 4.94 13.74 4.18
CA ILE A 95 4.65 13.25 5.54
C ILE A 95 5.66 12.18 5.97
N ILE A 96 5.96 11.20 5.10
CA ILE A 96 6.91 10.11 5.43
C ILE A 96 8.32 10.66 5.66
N THR A 97 8.74 11.70 4.94
CA THR A 97 10.10 12.26 5.05
C THR A 97 10.24 13.28 6.17
N GLU A 98 9.24 14.13 6.38
CA GLU A 98 9.38 15.34 7.20
C GLU A 98 8.64 15.29 8.54
N TYR A 99 7.68 14.37 8.73
CA TYR A 99 6.99 14.28 10.01
C TYR A 99 7.93 13.84 11.12
N ASP A 100 8.09 14.67 12.15
CA ASP A 100 9.00 14.48 13.29
C ASP A 100 8.30 14.05 14.60
N GLY A 101 6.96 13.86 14.56
CA GLY A 101 6.17 13.44 15.71
C GLY A 101 6.25 11.94 16.02
N ASP A 102 5.32 11.44 16.84
CA ASP A 102 5.30 10.04 17.26
C ASP A 102 4.92 9.08 16.13
N ARG A 103 5.92 8.45 15.54
CA ARG A 103 5.77 7.41 14.51
C ARG A 103 5.46 6.02 15.05
N LYS A 104 5.43 5.85 16.39
CA LYS A 104 5.19 4.55 17.03
C LYS A 104 3.73 4.35 17.42
N CYS A 105 2.93 5.41 17.46
CA CYS A 105 1.51 5.30 17.77
C CYS A 105 0.77 4.48 16.70
N GLU A 106 -0.37 3.91 17.08
CA GLU A 106 -1.15 3.02 16.22
C GLU A 106 -1.69 3.76 14.98
N ASP A 107 -2.15 5.00 15.14
CA ASP A 107 -2.65 5.79 14.02
C ASP A 107 -1.57 6.09 12.98
N TYR A 108 -0.31 6.36 13.41
CA TYR A 108 0.78 6.54 12.45
C TYR A 108 1.12 5.25 11.70
N LYS A 109 1.14 4.10 12.39
CA LYS A 109 1.35 2.80 11.74
C LYS A 109 0.27 2.51 10.70
N ASN A 110 -0.98 2.79 11.03
CA ASN A 110 -2.11 2.64 10.10
C ASN A 110 -1.97 3.57 8.88
N PHE A 111 -1.53 4.81 9.09
CA PHE A 111 -1.19 5.74 8.02
C PHE A 111 -0.02 5.21 7.17
N GLU A 112 1.06 4.74 7.79
CA GLU A 112 2.24 4.21 7.09
C GLU A 112 1.89 3.02 6.19
N VAL A 113 1.07 2.08 6.69
CA VAL A 113 0.57 0.94 5.90
C VAL A 113 -0.21 1.43 4.68
N TYR A 114 -1.08 2.44 4.85
CA TYR A 114 -1.80 3.04 3.74
C TYR A 114 -0.86 3.68 2.71
N ALA A 115 0.12 4.48 3.17
CA ALA A 115 1.10 5.12 2.30
C ALA A 115 1.91 4.07 1.50
N LYS A 116 2.39 3.01 2.16
CA LYS A 116 3.08 1.89 1.51
C LYS A 116 2.23 1.21 0.45
N ARG A 117 0.93 0.99 0.71
CA ARG A 117 0.00 0.43 -0.28
C ARG A 117 -0.16 1.34 -1.50
N VAL A 118 -0.32 2.65 -1.30
CA VAL A 118 -0.42 3.64 -2.38
C VAL A 118 0.86 3.66 -3.23
N PHE A 119 2.03 3.65 -2.60
CA PHE A 119 3.31 3.62 -3.31
C PHE A 119 3.49 2.33 -4.11
N PHE A 120 3.17 1.18 -3.52
CA PHE A 120 3.30 -0.12 -4.17
C PHE A 120 2.37 -0.24 -5.39
N SER A 121 1.13 0.23 -5.27
CA SER A 121 0.12 0.12 -6.31
C SER A 121 0.11 1.27 -7.31
N ASN A 122 1.00 2.26 -7.18
CA ASN A 122 1.00 3.51 -7.93
C ASN A 122 -0.38 4.21 -7.91
N GLY A 123 -1.00 4.29 -6.73
CA GLY A 123 -2.28 4.94 -6.52
C GLY A 123 -3.15 4.29 -5.46
N VAL A 124 -4.35 4.82 -5.28
CA VAL A 124 -5.29 4.42 -4.22
C VAL A 124 -6.02 3.11 -4.49
N HIS A 125 -5.78 2.43 -5.60
CA HIS A 125 -6.47 1.20 -5.97
C HIS A 125 -5.54 0.00 -5.91
N HIS A 126 -6.09 -1.12 -5.46
CA HIS A 126 -5.36 -2.38 -5.41
C HIS A 126 -4.91 -2.80 -6.82
N HIS A 127 -3.65 -3.21 -6.96
CA HIS A 127 -3.01 -3.44 -8.26
C HIS A 127 -3.61 -4.63 -9.05
N TYR A 128 -4.30 -5.58 -8.37
CA TYR A 128 -5.04 -6.68 -9.01
C TYR A 128 -6.56 -6.56 -8.89
N ALA A 129 -7.07 -6.38 -7.67
CA ALA A 129 -8.52 -6.33 -7.43
C ALA A 129 -9.18 -5.03 -7.88
N GLU A 130 -8.37 -4.00 -8.11
CA GLU A 130 -8.79 -2.69 -8.61
C GLU A 130 -9.66 -1.86 -7.66
N ASP A 131 -9.98 -2.40 -6.48
CA ASP A 131 -10.73 -1.70 -5.45
C ASP A 131 -9.90 -0.61 -4.78
N LYS A 132 -10.55 0.50 -4.45
CA LYS A 132 -9.93 1.58 -3.70
C LYS A 132 -9.68 1.16 -2.26
N PHE A 133 -8.45 1.38 -1.75
CA PHE A 133 -8.18 1.24 -0.32
C PHE A 133 -8.40 2.53 0.44
N PHE A 134 -8.67 2.34 1.73
CA PHE A 134 -8.86 3.43 2.67
C PHE A 134 -7.86 3.29 3.81
N PRO A 135 -7.34 4.42 4.36
CA PRO A 135 -6.52 4.37 5.55
C PRO A 135 -7.33 3.87 6.74
N ALA A 136 -6.70 3.13 7.64
CA ALA A 136 -7.30 2.70 8.89
C ALA A 136 -7.22 3.80 9.98
N CYS A 137 -6.38 4.81 9.81
CA CYS A 137 -6.40 6.00 10.66
C CYS A 137 -7.59 6.90 10.34
N SER A 138 -7.99 7.75 11.31
CA SER A 138 -9.08 8.69 11.12
C SER A 138 -8.74 9.82 10.13
N LYS A 139 -9.77 10.46 9.56
CA LYS A 139 -9.61 11.62 8.67
C LYS A 139 -8.95 12.78 9.41
N GLU A 140 -9.32 12.98 10.68
CA GLU A 140 -8.78 14.01 11.55
C GLU A 140 -7.30 13.79 11.82
N TYR A 141 -6.90 12.55 12.07
CA TYR A 141 -5.48 12.22 12.26
C TYR A 141 -4.66 12.46 10.99
N PHE A 142 -5.15 12.01 9.83
CA PHE A 142 -4.48 12.27 8.56
C PHE A 142 -4.34 13.79 8.31
N ALA A 143 -5.39 14.57 8.56
CA ALA A 143 -5.35 16.03 8.47
C ALA A 143 -4.30 16.64 9.42
N SER A 144 -4.14 16.10 10.64
CA SER A 144 -3.12 16.56 11.58
C SER A 144 -1.69 16.30 11.09
N LEU A 145 -1.43 15.15 10.44
CA LEU A 145 -0.15 14.87 9.80
C LEU A 145 0.15 15.85 8.66
N MET A 146 -0.86 16.14 7.83
CA MET A 146 -0.73 17.11 6.75
C MET A 146 -0.44 18.52 7.29
N ALA A 147 -1.09 18.92 8.37
CA ALA A 147 -0.85 20.22 9.02
C ALA A 147 0.56 20.30 9.61
N ALA A 148 1.02 19.25 10.28
CA ALA A 148 2.35 19.16 10.87
C ALA A 148 3.48 19.27 9.85
N THR A 149 3.24 18.86 8.60
CA THR A 149 4.22 18.88 7.50
C THR A 149 3.96 19.97 6.45
N GLY A 150 3.04 20.90 6.73
CA GLY A 150 2.73 22.01 5.82
C GLY A 150 2.09 21.59 4.49
N THR A 151 1.52 20.38 4.41
CA THR A 151 0.91 19.82 3.20
C THR A 151 -0.62 19.84 3.22
N SER A 152 -1.24 20.68 4.05
CA SER A 152 -2.70 20.77 4.18
C SER A 152 -3.38 20.99 2.83
N ASN A 153 -4.22 20.04 2.43
CA ASN A 153 -4.95 20.06 1.18
C ASN A 153 -6.30 19.32 1.34
N GLU A 154 -7.37 20.08 1.45
CA GLU A 154 -8.70 19.53 1.68
C GLU A 154 -9.18 18.66 0.51
N ALA A 155 -8.83 19.00 -0.72
CA ALA A 155 -9.20 18.20 -1.89
C ALA A 155 -8.57 16.81 -1.83
N VAL A 156 -7.28 16.71 -1.47
CA VAL A 156 -6.59 15.43 -1.27
C VAL A 156 -7.21 14.65 -0.11
N LEU A 157 -7.49 15.32 1.00
CA LEU A 157 -8.09 14.65 2.17
C LEU A 157 -9.48 14.10 1.84
N ASN A 158 -10.31 14.87 1.13
CA ASN A 158 -11.62 14.42 0.67
C ASN A 158 -11.49 13.28 -0.33
N PHE A 159 -10.57 13.37 -1.29
CA PHE A 159 -10.29 12.30 -2.25
C PHE A 159 -9.95 10.98 -1.55
N VAL A 160 -9.09 10.99 -0.53
CA VAL A 160 -8.68 9.79 0.22
C VAL A 160 -9.89 9.11 0.87
N TYR A 161 -10.77 9.87 1.51
CA TYR A 161 -11.89 9.34 2.31
C TYR A 161 -13.22 9.28 1.54
N ASP A 162 -13.28 9.68 0.27
CA ASP A 162 -14.49 9.56 -0.57
C ASP A 162 -14.84 8.09 -0.81
N ARG A 163 -16.02 7.70 -0.32
CA ARG A 163 -16.60 6.35 -0.47
C ARG A 163 -17.73 6.31 -1.51
N GLY A 164 -17.97 7.40 -2.22
CA GLY A 164 -19.03 7.51 -3.23
C GLY A 164 -18.55 7.38 -4.66
N ASN A 165 -17.33 7.84 -4.93
CA ASN A 165 -16.79 7.92 -6.30
C ASN A 165 -15.42 7.24 -6.41
N GLY A 166 -15.06 6.84 -7.64
CA GLY A 166 -13.75 6.29 -7.94
C GLY A 166 -13.38 5.05 -7.14
N LEU A 167 -14.36 4.21 -6.79
CA LEU A 167 -14.17 3.01 -5.97
C LEU A 167 -13.48 1.89 -6.74
N GLN A 168 -13.59 1.90 -8.06
CA GLN A 168 -12.95 0.95 -8.97
C GLN A 168 -11.98 1.69 -9.88
N ARG A 169 -10.77 1.19 -10.02
CA ARG A 169 -9.82 1.75 -10.99
C ARG A 169 -10.37 1.63 -12.40
N ARG A 170 -10.85 0.44 -12.76
CA ARG A 170 -11.54 0.16 -14.04
C ARG A 170 -12.84 -0.56 -13.76
N SER A 171 -13.94 0.04 -14.14
CA SER A 171 -15.26 -0.56 -14.01
C SER A 171 -15.49 -1.64 -15.06
N THR A 172 -16.03 -2.77 -14.63
CA THR A 172 -16.48 -3.87 -15.50
C THR A 172 -18.00 -3.93 -15.62
N SER A 173 -18.71 -2.84 -15.25
CA SER A 173 -20.17 -2.79 -15.28
C SER A 173 -20.71 -3.06 -16.69
N SER A 174 -21.65 -4.00 -16.80
CA SER A 174 -22.35 -4.28 -18.06
C SER A 174 -23.47 -3.29 -18.37
N THR A 175 -23.94 -2.54 -17.36
CA THR A 175 -25.14 -1.69 -17.47
C THR A 175 -24.85 -0.21 -17.39
N GLY A 176 -23.65 0.20 -16.97
CA GLY A 176 -23.26 1.59 -16.78
C GLY A 176 -22.28 2.11 -17.84
N ASP A 177 -22.06 3.41 -17.83
CA ASP A 177 -21.00 4.04 -18.60
C ASP A 177 -19.64 3.76 -17.93
N ILE A 178 -18.93 2.76 -18.42
CA ILE A 178 -17.65 2.32 -17.85
C ILE A 178 -16.59 3.42 -17.86
N VAL A 179 -16.65 4.38 -18.78
CA VAL A 179 -15.72 5.52 -18.83
C VAL A 179 -15.95 6.43 -17.62
N LYS A 180 -17.20 6.69 -17.26
CA LYS A 180 -17.56 7.52 -16.10
C LYS A 180 -17.41 6.80 -14.77
N LEU A 181 -17.61 5.48 -14.77
CA LEU A 181 -17.52 4.66 -13.54
C LEU A 181 -16.10 4.26 -13.18
N SER A 182 -15.16 4.38 -14.11
CA SER A 182 -13.74 4.07 -13.87
C SER A 182 -13.00 5.29 -13.32
N ALA A 183 -12.08 5.07 -12.41
CA ALA A 183 -11.23 6.11 -11.85
C ALA A 183 -10.03 6.46 -12.75
N VAL A 184 -9.69 5.61 -13.73
CA VAL A 184 -8.58 5.86 -14.65
C VAL A 184 -8.76 7.16 -15.42
N ASN A 185 -7.67 7.91 -15.55
CA ASN A 185 -7.62 9.23 -16.16
C ASN A 185 -7.17 9.16 -17.64
N TYR A 186 -7.85 8.31 -18.42
CA TYR A 186 -7.53 8.17 -19.86
C TYR A 186 -8.39 9.06 -20.76
N TYR A 187 -9.59 9.41 -20.29
CA TYR A 187 -10.56 10.17 -21.06
C TYR A 187 -11.12 11.30 -20.21
N GLU A 188 -11.22 12.49 -20.80
CA GLU A 188 -11.82 13.66 -20.18
C GLU A 188 -13.00 14.15 -21.01
N GLY A 189 -14.15 14.40 -20.35
CA GLY A 189 -15.34 14.99 -21.00
C GLY A 189 -16.01 14.13 -22.06
N VAL A 190 -15.71 12.82 -22.15
CA VAL A 190 -16.32 11.90 -23.11
C VAL A 190 -17.14 10.80 -22.41
N SER A 191 -18.11 10.24 -23.14
CA SER A 191 -18.88 9.09 -22.72
C SER A 191 -18.39 7.82 -23.44
N ARG A 192 -18.74 6.65 -22.92
CA ARG A 192 -18.52 5.37 -23.59
C ARG A 192 -19.01 5.39 -25.04
N GLN A 193 -20.24 5.84 -25.28
CA GLN A 193 -20.82 5.90 -26.60
C GLN A 193 -19.96 6.71 -27.59
N LYS A 194 -19.34 7.79 -27.14
CA LYS A 194 -18.49 8.66 -27.95
C LYS A 194 -17.12 8.06 -28.24
N VAL A 195 -16.62 7.17 -27.35
CA VAL A 195 -15.36 6.45 -27.52
C VAL A 195 -15.51 5.26 -28.48
N GLU A 196 -16.72 4.65 -28.55
CA GLU A 196 -17.01 3.49 -29.40
C GLU A 196 -17.39 3.87 -30.84
N GLN A 197 -17.53 5.16 -31.18
CA GLN A 197 -17.75 5.68 -32.53
C GLN A 197 -16.43 5.91 -33.28
#